data_e2f61907ceffca6b70dfceb8d7ad902d
#
_entry.id   e2f61907ceffca6b70dfceb8d7ad902d
#
_cell.length_a   1.000
_cell.length_b   1.000
_cell.length_c   1.000
_cell.angle_alpha   90.00
_cell.angle_beta   90.00
_cell.angle_gamma   90.00
#
_symmetry.space_group_name_H-M   'P 1'
#
loop_
_entity.id
_entity.type
_entity.pdbx_description
1 polymer ?
#
loop_
_entity_poly.entity_id
_entity_poly.type
_entity_poly.pdbx_seq_one_letter_code
_entity_poly.pdbx_strand_id
1 'polypeptide(L)'
;MPEEKLQTLSLQVINGSELESGRAARCLFTQQGNVGHGPECHWSVQDRQQSIPAQAFTVILHDGTFCLRPQTAQLWLNQAKVTATSDLIQLRQGDEIQIGRLMVR
;
A
#
# COMPACT_ATOMS: atom_id res chain seq x y z
N MET A 1 19.33 -5.22 26.79
CA MET A 1 18.23 -4.54 26.48
C MET A 1 17.89 -4.72 25.05
N PRO A 2 16.77 -5.00 24.81
CA PRO A 2 16.43 -5.21 23.48
C PRO A 2 16.39 -3.93 22.83
N GLU A 3 16.94 -3.79 21.74
CA GLU A 3 16.75 -2.69 21.08
C GLU A 3 15.51 -2.67 20.47
N GLU A 4 14.91 -1.57 20.53
CA GLU A 4 13.76 -1.30 19.93
C GLU A 4 14.04 -1.16 18.53
N LYS A 5 13.66 -2.02 17.71
CA LYS A 5 13.79 -1.83 16.35
C LYS A 5 12.72 -0.99 15.85
N LEU A 6 13.05 0.16 15.34
CA LEU A 6 12.08 0.99 14.68
C LEU A 6 11.78 0.34 13.40
N GLN A 7 10.61 -0.23 13.26
CA GLN A 7 10.23 -0.84 12.03
C GLN A 7 9.61 0.18 11.11
N THR A 8 10.05 0.18 9.88
CA THR A 8 9.56 1.09 8.86
C THR A 8 9.25 0.27 7.63
N LEU A 9 8.08 0.49 7.08
CA LEU A 9 7.70 -0.12 5.82
C LEU A 9 7.84 0.94 4.74
N SER A 10 8.62 0.64 3.71
CA SER A 10 8.79 1.54 2.59
C SER A 10 8.11 0.94 1.38
N LEU A 11 7.18 1.66 0.80
CA LEU A 11 6.51 1.23 -0.42
C LEU A 11 6.85 2.23 -1.53
N GLN A 12 7.09 1.70 -2.71
CA GLN A 12 7.50 2.54 -3.84
C GLN A 12 6.82 2.07 -5.10
N VAL A 13 6.35 3.02 -5.90
CA VAL A 13 5.77 2.72 -7.20
C VAL A 13 6.92 2.35 -8.12
N ILE A 14 6.85 1.15 -8.71
CA ILE A 14 7.93 0.67 -9.58
C ILE A 14 7.66 0.92 -11.05
N ASN A 15 6.43 1.24 -11.42
CA ASN A 15 6.12 1.63 -12.79
C ASN A 15 5.71 3.11 -12.82
N GLY A 16 6.66 3.97 -12.51
CA GLY A 16 6.39 5.39 -12.33
C GLY A 16 5.75 6.08 -13.53
N SER A 17 5.87 5.51 -14.73
CA SER A 17 5.25 6.12 -15.89
C SER A 17 3.72 6.09 -15.82
N GLU A 18 3.15 5.21 -14.97
CA GLU A 18 1.71 5.15 -14.79
C GLU A 18 1.25 6.01 -13.63
N LEU A 19 2.16 6.61 -12.88
CA LEU A 19 1.80 7.41 -11.73
C LEU A 19 1.32 8.79 -12.18
N GLU A 20 0.22 9.24 -11.61
CA GLU A 20 -0.30 10.56 -11.94
C GLU A 20 0.69 11.63 -11.52
N SER A 21 0.83 12.65 -12.35
CA SER A 21 1.76 13.72 -12.08
C SER A 21 1.43 14.41 -10.77
N GLY A 22 2.44 14.75 -10.01
CA GLY A 22 2.26 15.41 -8.73
C GLY A 22 2.06 14.49 -7.55
N ARG A 23 2.02 13.17 -7.77
CA ARG A 23 1.88 12.22 -6.68
C ARG A 23 3.23 11.69 -6.26
N ALA A 24 3.36 11.37 -4.99
CA ALA A 24 4.62 10.83 -4.47
C ALA A 24 4.77 9.37 -4.88
N ALA A 25 5.95 9.02 -5.37
CA ALA A 25 6.23 7.67 -5.83
C ALA A 25 6.64 6.73 -4.69
N ARG A 26 6.81 7.25 -3.48
CA ARG A 26 7.31 6.46 -2.38
C ARG A 26 6.73 6.98 -1.08
N CYS A 27 6.49 6.09 -0.17
CA CYS A 27 5.98 6.47 1.14
C CYS A 27 6.54 5.54 2.21
N LEU A 28 6.84 6.11 3.36
CA LEU A 28 7.30 5.34 4.50
C LEU A 28 6.17 5.25 5.51
N PHE A 29 6.00 4.07 6.07
CA PHE A 29 5.01 3.84 7.11
C PHE A 29 5.74 3.42 8.38
N THR A 30 5.49 4.12 9.45
CA THR A 30 6.01 3.75 10.76
C THR A 30 4.89 3.22 11.67
N GLN A 31 3.65 3.43 11.25
CA GLN A 31 2.48 2.91 11.92
C GLN A 31 1.40 2.78 10.87
N GLN A 32 0.19 2.54 11.25
CA GLN A 32 -0.84 2.28 10.25
C GLN A 32 -1.15 3.53 9.43
N GLY A 33 -1.62 3.30 8.23
CA GLY A 33 -2.01 4.37 7.34
C GLY A 33 -2.80 3.83 6.17
N ASN A 34 -3.62 4.68 5.58
CA ASN A 34 -4.44 4.33 4.42
C ASN A 34 -3.74 4.69 3.13
N VAL A 35 -3.98 3.90 2.10
CA VAL A 35 -3.45 4.16 0.76
C VAL A 35 -4.61 4.22 -0.22
N GLY A 36 -4.65 5.23 -1.05
CA GLY A 36 -5.70 5.44 -2.04
C GLY A 36 -5.56 6.84 -2.58
N HIS A 37 -6.56 7.32 -3.34
CA HIS A 37 -6.45 8.66 -3.89
C HIS A 37 -7.08 9.73 -2.99
N GLY A 38 -7.73 9.32 -1.91
CA GLY A 38 -8.40 10.29 -1.05
C GLY A 38 -7.43 11.23 -0.36
N PRO A 39 -7.81 12.48 -0.15
CA PRO A 39 -6.89 13.45 0.45
C PRO A 39 -6.54 13.13 1.89
N GLU A 40 -7.36 12.35 2.57
CA GLU A 40 -7.08 11.98 3.94
C GLU A 40 -6.17 10.76 4.05
N CYS A 41 -5.80 10.14 2.93
CA CYS A 41 -4.94 8.98 2.97
C CYS A 41 -3.53 9.34 3.38
N HIS A 42 -2.88 8.46 4.13
CA HIS A 42 -1.49 8.65 4.50
C HIS A 42 -0.61 8.71 3.25
N TRP A 43 -0.90 7.87 2.27
CA TRP A 43 -0.23 7.92 0.98
C TRP A 43 -1.31 8.11 -0.08
N SER A 44 -1.40 9.33 -0.60
CA SER A 44 -2.40 9.64 -1.61
C SER A 44 -1.78 9.43 -2.97
N VAL A 45 -2.23 8.41 -3.69
CA VAL A 45 -1.68 8.06 -4.99
C VAL A 45 -2.79 7.84 -5.99
N GLN A 46 -2.49 8.05 -7.25
CA GLN A 46 -3.43 7.80 -8.31
C GLN A 46 -2.65 7.49 -9.57
N ASP A 47 -3.19 6.63 -10.44
CA ASP A 47 -2.55 6.39 -11.72
C ASP A 47 -3.14 7.33 -12.76
N ARG A 48 -2.53 7.35 -13.95
CA ARG A 48 -2.95 8.29 -14.99
C ARG A 48 -4.33 8.00 -15.50
N GLN A 49 -4.84 6.79 -15.33
CA GLN A 49 -6.17 6.41 -15.75
C GLN A 49 -7.19 6.59 -14.63
N GLN A 50 -6.73 7.07 -13.47
CA GLN A 50 -7.58 7.32 -12.32
C GLN A 50 -8.37 6.09 -11.90
N SER A 51 -7.70 4.95 -11.88
CA SER A 51 -8.35 3.68 -11.54
C SER A 51 -8.21 3.30 -10.07
N ILE A 52 -7.50 4.10 -9.27
CA ILE A 52 -7.31 3.79 -7.85
C ILE A 52 -8.46 4.42 -7.06
N PRO A 53 -9.15 3.64 -6.22
CA PRO A 53 -10.26 4.18 -5.45
C PRO A 53 -9.77 5.09 -4.34
N ALA A 54 -10.68 5.79 -3.70
CA ALA A 54 -10.34 6.70 -2.60
C ALA A 54 -9.61 5.96 -1.49
N GLN A 55 -9.98 4.71 -1.22
CA GLN A 55 -9.27 3.88 -0.28
C GLN A 55 -9.02 2.53 -0.91
N ALA A 56 -7.77 2.19 -1.15
CA ALA A 56 -7.40 0.94 -1.80
C ALA A 56 -7.04 -0.11 -0.76
N PHE A 57 -6.23 0.23 0.22
CA PHE A 57 -5.90 -0.69 1.30
C PHE A 57 -5.39 0.11 2.49
N THR A 58 -5.31 -0.56 3.63
CA THR A 58 -4.76 0.02 4.84
C THR A 58 -3.55 -0.79 5.24
N VAL A 59 -2.46 -0.10 5.57
CA VAL A 59 -1.29 -0.72 6.16
C VAL A 59 -1.49 -0.67 7.68
N ILE A 60 -1.39 -1.81 8.33
CA ILE A 60 -1.61 -1.90 9.77
C ILE A 60 -0.40 -2.53 10.42
N LEU A 61 0.08 -1.91 11.49
CA LEU A 61 1.17 -2.48 12.27
C LEU A 61 0.54 -3.30 13.39
N HIS A 62 0.76 -4.61 13.37
CA HIS A 62 0.15 -5.52 14.33
C HIS A 62 1.24 -6.41 14.90
N ASP A 63 1.45 -6.33 16.20
CA ASP A 63 2.49 -7.11 16.90
C ASP A 63 3.84 -6.96 16.24
N GLY A 64 4.20 -5.74 15.87
CA GLY A 64 5.50 -5.47 15.27
C GLY A 64 5.63 -5.88 13.82
N THR A 65 4.53 -6.29 13.18
CA THR A 65 4.54 -6.74 11.80
C THR A 65 3.61 -5.90 10.97
N PHE A 66 4.07 -5.44 9.82
CA PHE A 66 3.21 -4.70 8.93
C PHE A 66 2.32 -5.64 8.16
N CYS A 67 1.04 -5.34 8.14
CA CYS A 67 0.03 -6.15 7.46
C CYS A 67 -0.79 -5.26 6.53
N LEU A 68 -1.46 -5.87 5.59
CA LEU A 68 -2.30 -5.18 4.64
C LEU A 68 -3.74 -5.62 4.83
N ARG A 69 -4.64 -4.65 4.89
CA ARG A 69 -6.07 -4.94 4.90
C ARG A 69 -6.65 -4.37 3.60
N PRO A 70 -7.14 -5.21 2.69
CA PRO A 70 -7.70 -4.71 1.44
C PRO A 70 -8.98 -3.91 1.68
N GLN A 71 -9.14 -2.83 0.94
CA GLN A 71 -10.35 -2.01 1.00
C GLN A 71 -11.07 -2.01 -0.34
N THR A 72 -10.55 -2.72 -1.32
CA THR A 72 -11.15 -2.78 -2.63
C THR A 72 -10.95 -4.18 -3.21
N ALA A 73 -11.79 -4.57 -4.13
CA ALA A 73 -11.64 -5.84 -4.81
C ALA A 73 -10.63 -5.76 -5.96
N GLN A 74 -10.11 -4.55 -6.23
CA GLN A 74 -9.20 -4.36 -7.35
C GLN A 74 -7.76 -4.32 -6.87
N LEU A 75 -7.36 -5.32 -6.11
CA LEU A 75 -6.05 -5.38 -5.48
C LEU A 75 -5.43 -6.74 -5.74
N TRP A 76 -4.16 -6.76 -6.14
CA TRP A 76 -3.42 -8.00 -6.34
C TRP A 76 -2.16 -7.95 -5.49
N LEU A 77 -1.85 -9.05 -4.84
CA LEU A 77 -0.63 -9.18 -4.07
C LEU A 77 0.18 -10.32 -4.68
N ASN A 78 1.37 -10.02 -5.17
CA ASN A 78 2.23 -10.99 -5.85
C ASN A 78 1.47 -11.71 -6.96
N GLN A 79 0.68 -10.94 -7.72
CA GLN A 79 -0.08 -11.40 -8.88
C GLN A 79 -1.29 -12.27 -8.53
N ALA A 80 -1.62 -12.37 -7.26
CA ALA A 80 -2.81 -13.09 -6.83
C ALA A 80 -3.85 -12.09 -6.39
N LYS A 81 -5.07 -12.21 -6.91
CA LYS A 81 -6.11 -11.26 -6.58
C LYS A 81 -6.54 -11.42 -5.13
N VAL A 82 -6.65 -10.30 -4.44
CA VAL A 82 -7.05 -10.28 -3.04
C VAL A 82 -8.40 -9.60 -2.98
N THR A 83 -9.33 -10.21 -2.28
CA THR A 83 -10.66 -9.61 -2.14
C THR A 83 -10.73 -8.82 -0.85
N ALA A 84 -11.61 -7.86 -0.79
CA ALA A 84 -11.82 -7.09 0.42
C ALA A 84 -12.30 -8.04 1.51
N THR A 85 -11.58 -8.07 2.62
CA THR A 85 -11.89 -8.97 3.69
C THR A 85 -11.40 -8.33 4.97
N SER A 86 -11.87 -8.82 6.10
CA SER A 86 -11.39 -8.31 7.38
C SER A 86 -10.09 -8.96 7.80
N ASP A 87 -9.64 -9.98 7.10
CA ASP A 87 -8.39 -10.64 7.48
C ASP A 87 -7.20 -9.79 7.09
N LEU A 88 -6.21 -9.77 7.95
CA LEU A 88 -4.97 -9.08 7.68
C LEU A 88 -4.02 -10.00 6.93
N ILE A 89 -3.30 -9.44 5.98
CA ILE A 89 -2.33 -10.19 5.20
C ILE A 89 -0.96 -9.66 5.57
N GLN A 90 -0.10 -10.52 6.06
CA GLN A 90 1.24 -10.10 6.46
C GLN A 90 2.04 -9.70 5.24
N LEU A 91 2.69 -8.54 5.32
CA LEU A 91 3.55 -8.06 4.26
C LEU A 91 4.98 -8.48 4.54
N ARG A 92 5.70 -8.87 3.48
CA ARG A 92 7.09 -9.27 3.58
C ARG A 92 7.90 -8.44 2.62
N GLN A 93 9.18 -8.35 2.88
CA GLN A 93 10.04 -7.59 2.02
C GLN A 93 10.00 -8.15 0.60
N GLY A 94 9.82 -7.27 -0.36
CA GLY A 94 9.76 -7.69 -1.76
C GLY A 94 8.38 -8.02 -2.27
N ASP A 95 7.35 -8.00 -1.41
CA ASP A 95 5.99 -8.23 -1.88
C ASP A 95 5.60 -7.15 -2.88
N GLU A 96 4.89 -7.58 -3.93
CA GLU A 96 4.48 -6.66 -4.97
C GLU A 96 2.98 -6.48 -4.90
N ILE A 97 2.53 -5.25 -4.79
CA ILE A 97 1.11 -4.91 -4.67
C ILE A 97 0.71 -4.18 -5.93
N GLN A 98 -0.36 -4.63 -6.57
CA GLN A 98 -0.89 -3.94 -7.72
C GLN A 98 -2.24 -3.34 -7.36
N ILE A 99 -2.37 -2.02 -7.53
CA ILE A 99 -3.63 -1.32 -7.31
C ILE A 99 -3.88 -0.50 -8.56
N GLY A 100 -5.01 -0.70 -9.20
CA GLY A 100 -5.29 -0.06 -10.46
C GLY A 100 -4.18 -0.42 -11.44
N ARG A 101 -3.53 0.58 -11.98
CA ARG A 101 -2.43 0.37 -12.91
C ARG A 101 -1.06 0.55 -12.26
N LEU A 102 -1.03 0.80 -10.97
CA LEU A 102 0.25 1.01 -10.27
C LEU A 102 0.76 -0.29 -9.69
N MET A 103 2.07 -0.49 -9.81
CA MET A 103 2.76 -1.60 -9.19
C MET A 103 3.60 -1.01 -8.07
N VAL A 104 3.44 -1.53 -6.87
CA VAL A 104 4.09 -1.02 -5.68
C VAL A 104 4.88 -2.15 -5.03
N ARG A 105 6.06 -1.84 -4.55
CA ARG A 105 6.88 -2.84 -3.89
C ARG A 105 7.46 -2.32 -2.58
#